data_f36fe4fe36f43935d66ebcc26706ce0e
#
_entry.id   f36fe4fe36f43935d66ebcc26706ce0e
#
_cell.length_a   1.000
_cell.length_b   1.000
_cell.length_c   1.000
_cell.angle_alpha   90.00
_cell.angle_beta   90.00
_cell.angle_gamma   90.00
#
_symmetry.space_group_name_H-M   'P 1'
#
loop_
_entity.id
_entity.type
_entity.pdbx_description
1 polymer ?
#
loop_
_entity_poly.entity_id
_entity_poly.type
_entity_poly.pdbx_seq_one_letter_code
_entity_poly.pdbx_strand_id
1 'polypeptide(L)'
;MNNNTEKPSLLDRLRPNLIWIIFATLGWYMFIAAFGHFAWEGMMDAIKDHISPAMFFTLDMYAATIVDVITLFILCWFFKKNRYIWKSFMIKPASSGYAAGDILTEDDAYADLYGRRRNSFKMLGIGLLLGFLTNFFCIICALLHGDIKLYFDCAASQIPYFLFSLVCVCIQSSSEEMWCRGFMYERLHERYPLWVAVVVNGVLFGLLHIFNPGVSAIPIIGIIITGLSYSLLRWYCGNIWIAMGIHTGWNFTQNFLFGLPNSGLVSEASVFHLDAANAVSSIIYDWEFGVEGGIPALFIDALLGAIILYMAIKDGKIRELGMNRLQTLEAHGLKMRVEEAEPVAEAAPAEVVEEVHEDAAEKAEDVDSTTAE
;
A
#
# COMPACT_ATOMS: atom_id res chain seq x y z
N MET A 1 48.12 -4.40 -12.53
CA MET A 1 46.69 -4.71 -12.37
C MET A 1 46.38 -4.61 -10.88
N ASN A 2 46.01 -3.43 -10.41
CA ASN A 2 45.61 -3.19 -9.02
C ASN A 2 44.07 -3.38 -8.93
N ASN A 3 43.68 -4.54 -8.42
CA ASN A 3 42.28 -4.72 -8.01
C ASN A 3 42.05 -4.03 -6.66
N ASN A 4 41.85 -2.73 -6.67
CA ASN A 4 41.27 -2.04 -5.54
C ASN A 4 39.74 -2.34 -5.52
N THR A 5 39.38 -3.46 -4.91
CA THR A 5 38.01 -3.66 -4.46
C THR A 5 37.80 -2.76 -3.24
N GLU A 6 37.31 -1.55 -3.47
CA GLU A 6 36.87 -0.68 -2.40
C GLU A 6 35.83 -1.43 -1.56
N LYS A 7 36.09 -1.48 -0.26
CA LYS A 7 35.15 -2.09 0.68
C LYS A 7 33.86 -1.26 0.63
N PRO A 8 32.69 -1.89 0.43
CA PRO A 8 31.43 -1.16 0.36
C PRO A 8 31.26 -0.30 1.61
N SER A 9 30.84 0.96 1.43
CA SER A 9 30.60 1.89 2.51
C SER A 9 29.59 1.34 3.52
N LEU A 10 29.56 1.89 4.74
CA LEU A 10 28.56 1.50 5.75
C LEU A 10 27.14 1.71 5.21
N LEU A 11 26.92 2.76 4.41
CA LEU A 11 25.64 3.02 3.73
C LEU A 11 25.33 1.98 2.64
N ASP A 12 26.34 1.44 1.95
CA ASP A 12 26.15 0.35 1.00
C ASP A 12 25.86 -0.99 1.68
N ARG A 13 26.35 -1.18 2.91
CA ARG A 13 26.02 -2.33 3.76
C ARG A 13 24.66 -2.19 4.41
N LEU A 14 24.22 -0.95 4.70
CA LEU A 14 22.91 -0.60 5.22
C LEU A 14 21.90 -0.32 4.09
N ARG A 15 22.33 -0.31 2.83
CA ARG A 15 21.42 -0.31 1.69
C ARG A 15 20.49 -1.50 1.82
N PRO A 16 19.20 -1.25 1.94
CA PRO A 16 18.36 -1.97 2.88
C PRO A 16 18.22 -3.41 2.49
N ASN A 17 18.53 -4.27 3.45
CA ASN A 17 17.97 -5.60 3.47
C ASN A 17 16.43 -5.47 3.51
N LEU A 18 15.73 -6.54 3.16
CA LEU A 18 14.27 -6.64 3.12
C LEU A 18 13.61 -6.03 4.36
N ILE A 19 14.16 -6.34 5.54
CA ILE A 19 13.69 -5.88 6.84
C ILE A 19 13.69 -4.34 6.90
N TRP A 20 14.76 -3.68 6.43
CA TRP A 20 14.86 -2.23 6.47
C TRP A 20 13.84 -1.53 5.55
N ILE A 21 13.58 -2.07 4.36
CA ILE A 21 12.53 -1.54 3.47
C ILE A 21 11.17 -1.62 4.16
N ILE A 22 10.85 -2.75 4.79
CA ILE A 22 9.60 -2.95 5.51
C ILE A 22 9.50 -1.96 6.67
N PHE A 23 10.51 -1.90 7.55
CA PHE A 23 10.52 -0.99 8.70
C PHE A 23 10.48 0.48 8.28
N ALA A 24 11.25 0.89 7.28
CA ALA A 24 11.22 2.26 6.80
C ALA A 24 9.85 2.62 6.21
N THR A 25 9.25 1.73 5.42
CA THR A 25 7.94 1.97 4.81
C THR A 25 6.84 2.07 5.88
N LEU A 26 6.78 1.08 6.78
CA LEU A 26 5.77 1.05 7.84
C LEU A 26 6.03 2.15 8.89
N GLY A 27 7.28 2.38 9.27
CA GLY A 27 7.64 3.40 10.27
C GLY A 27 7.28 4.81 9.82
N TRP A 28 7.59 5.18 8.57
CA TRP A 28 7.20 6.46 8.02
C TRP A 28 5.68 6.59 7.87
N TYR A 29 5.01 5.54 7.41
CA TYR A 29 3.56 5.49 7.35
C TYR A 29 2.96 5.74 8.73
N MET A 30 3.33 4.93 9.72
CA MET A 30 2.81 5.04 11.09
C MET A 30 3.08 6.41 11.70
N PHE A 31 4.27 6.97 11.49
CA PHE A 31 4.66 8.25 12.07
C PHE A 31 3.88 9.43 11.47
N ILE A 32 3.80 9.54 10.15
CA ILE A 32 3.14 10.68 9.49
C ILE A 32 1.62 10.54 9.58
N ALA A 33 1.10 9.31 9.37
CA ALA A 33 -0.33 9.06 9.47
C ALA A 33 -0.87 9.33 10.87
N ALA A 34 -0.12 9.02 11.93
CA ALA A 34 -0.54 9.26 13.31
C ALA A 34 -0.94 10.71 13.58
N PHE A 35 -0.20 11.68 13.05
CA PHE A 35 -0.56 13.11 13.20
C PHE A 35 -1.84 13.47 12.46
N GLY A 36 -2.01 12.95 11.25
CA GLY A 36 -3.20 13.19 10.46
C GLY A 36 -4.44 12.55 11.09
N HIS A 37 -4.32 11.32 11.58
CA HIS A 37 -5.41 10.63 12.27
C HIS A 37 -5.76 11.32 13.59
N PHE A 38 -4.79 11.79 14.35
CA PHE A 38 -5.06 12.59 15.55
C PHE A 38 -5.88 13.87 15.23
N ALA A 39 -5.52 14.57 14.14
CA ALA A 39 -6.29 15.73 13.69
C ALA A 39 -7.70 15.34 13.23
N TRP A 40 -7.84 14.19 12.55
CA TRP A 40 -9.13 13.63 12.14
C TRP A 40 -10.01 13.31 13.34
N GLU A 41 -9.49 12.61 14.35
CA GLU A 41 -10.20 12.30 15.60
C GLU A 41 -10.72 13.57 16.29
N GLY A 42 -9.88 14.61 16.39
CA GLY A 42 -10.30 15.90 16.94
C GLY A 42 -11.45 16.55 16.16
N MET A 43 -11.44 16.43 14.82
CA MET A 43 -12.54 16.90 13.99
C MET A 43 -13.81 16.06 14.21
N MET A 44 -13.68 14.73 14.24
CA MET A 44 -14.81 13.82 14.46
C MET A 44 -15.44 14.02 15.84
N ASP A 45 -14.65 14.24 16.89
CA ASP A 45 -15.13 14.58 18.21
C ASP A 45 -15.97 15.88 18.22
N ALA A 46 -15.58 16.86 17.43
CA ALA A 46 -16.31 18.13 17.33
C ALA A 46 -17.67 18.00 16.63
N ILE A 47 -17.85 17.02 15.74
CA ILE A 47 -19.07 16.89 14.93
C ILE A 47 -19.95 15.69 15.31
N LYS A 48 -19.48 14.77 16.15
CA LYS A 48 -20.21 13.51 16.47
C LYS A 48 -21.65 13.71 16.94
N ASP A 49 -21.91 14.78 17.70
CA ASP A 49 -23.24 15.08 18.22
C ASP A 49 -24.17 15.77 17.20
N HIS A 50 -23.64 16.12 16.02
CA HIS A 50 -24.35 16.81 14.94
C HIS A 50 -24.67 15.94 13.72
N ILE A 51 -24.20 14.71 13.70
CA ILE A 51 -24.41 13.76 12.60
C ILE A 51 -25.00 12.44 13.12
N SER A 52 -25.59 11.66 12.21
CA SER A 52 -26.13 10.34 12.58
C SER A 52 -25.01 9.35 12.91
N PRO A 53 -25.27 8.33 13.77
CA PRO A 53 -24.30 7.26 14.03
C PRO A 53 -23.78 6.59 12.76
N ALA A 54 -24.65 6.33 11.78
CA ALA A 54 -24.26 5.75 10.50
C ALA A 54 -23.30 6.67 9.72
N MET A 55 -23.54 8.00 9.72
CA MET A 55 -22.65 8.95 9.08
C MET A 55 -21.31 9.04 9.81
N PHE A 56 -21.35 9.04 11.15
CA PHE A 56 -20.13 9.01 11.97
C PHE A 56 -19.28 7.79 11.64
N PHE A 57 -19.87 6.59 11.65
CA PHE A 57 -19.18 5.35 11.29
C PHE A 57 -18.54 5.43 9.90
N THR A 58 -19.30 5.91 8.90
CA THR A 58 -18.78 6.01 7.53
C THR A 58 -17.60 6.96 7.41
N LEU A 59 -17.66 8.10 8.09
CA LEU A 59 -16.56 9.08 8.08
C LEU A 59 -15.35 8.56 8.85
N ASP A 60 -15.56 7.98 10.02
CA ASP A 60 -14.48 7.55 10.90
C ASP A 60 -13.75 6.31 10.38
N MET A 61 -14.48 5.30 9.92
CA MET A 61 -13.89 4.04 9.44
C MET A 61 -13.40 4.09 8.00
N TYR A 62 -14.07 4.83 7.13
CA TYR A 62 -13.76 4.80 5.71
C TYR A 62 -13.17 6.11 5.19
N ALA A 63 -13.76 7.26 5.49
CA ALA A 63 -13.25 8.53 4.97
C ALA A 63 -11.95 8.97 5.66
N ALA A 64 -11.71 8.57 6.92
CA ALA A 64 -10.48 8.87 7.65
C ALA A 64 -9.20 8.47 6.89
N THR A 65 -9.27 7.41 6.09
CA THR A 65 -8.15 6.91 5.30
C THR A 65 -7.69 7.85 4.18
N ILE A 66 -8.39 8.96 3.94
CA ILE A 66 -7.89 10.05 3.09
C ILE A 66 -6.56 10.61 3.64
N VAL A 67 -6.37 10.55 4.95
CA VAL A 67 -5.11 10.90 5.63
C VAL A 67 -3.96 10.05 5.10
N ASP A 68 -4.19 8.76 4.86
CA ASP A 68 -3.20 7.84 4.35
C ASP A 68 -2.81 8.16 2.90
N VAL A 69 -3.79 8.56 2.08
CA VAL A 69 -3.55 9.03 0.71
C VAL A 69 -2.72 10.30 0.71
N ILE A 70 -3.04 11.26 1.59
CA ILE A 70 -2.29 12.51 1.74
C ILE A 70 -0.85 12.22 2.21
N THR A 71 -0.71 11.32 3.20
CA THR A 71 0.60 10.89 3.71
C THR A 71 1.45 10.28 2.61
N LEU A 72 0.87 9.38 1.80
CA LEU A 72 1.54 8.78 0.66
C LEU A 72 1.93 9.83 -0.40
N PHE A 73 1.03 10.79 -0.68
CA PHE A 73 1.34 11.91 -1.58
C PHE A 73 2.55 12.70 -1.08
N ILE A 74 2.58 13.05 0.21
CA ILE A 74 3.70 13.76 0.83
C ILE A 74 5.01 12.97 0.65
N LEU A 75 5.01 11.67 0.96
CA LEU A 75 6.18 10.81 0.80
C LEU A 75 6.65 10.72 -0.66
N CYS A 76 5.73 10.60 -1.60
CA CYS A 76 6.08 10.53 -3.02
C CYS A 76 6.54 11.88 -3.59
N TRP A 77 6.01 12.99 -3.05
CA TRP A 77 6.36 14.33 -3.51
C TRP A 77 7.71 14.80 -2.99
N PHE A 78 7.95 14.69 -1.69
CA PHE A 78 9.19 15.15 -1.07
C PHE A 78 10.40 14.30 -1.45
N PHE A 79 10.25 13.00 -1.51
CA PHE A 79 11.32 12.10 -1.93
C PHE A 79 11.28 11.89 -3.45
N LYS A 80 12.13 12.60 -4.19
CA LYS A 80 12.20 12.55 -5.66
C LYS A 80 12.20 11.12 -6.21
N LYS A 81 12.91 10.20 -5.52
CA LYS A 81 12.96 8.78 -5.87
C LYS A 81 11.60 8.05 -5.85
N ASN A 82 10.59 8.60 -5.18
CA ASN A 82 9.27 7.99 -5.07
C ASN A 82 8.24 8.59 -6.06
N ARG A 83 8.61 9.62 -6.81
CA ARG A 83 7.66 10.32 -7.72
C ARG A 83 7.08 9.41 -8.79
N TYR A 84 7.85 8.43 -9.27
CA TYR A 84 7.36 7.47 -10.25
C TYR A 84 6.22 6.60 -9.68
N ILE A 85 6.27 6.27 -8.39
CA ILE A 85 5.23 5.49 -7.70
C ILE A 85 3.91 6.27 -7.75
N TRP A 86 3.94 7.57 -7.39
CA TRP A 86 2.75 8.42 -7.50
C TRP A 86 2.21 8.47 -8.92
N LYS A 87 3.10 8.61 -9.92
CA LYS A 87 2.71 8.59 -11.32
C LYS A 87 2.01 7.29 -11.73
N SER A 88 2.34 6.15 -11.11
CA SER A 88 1.72 4.86 -11.42
C SER A 88 0.25 4.76 -10.99
N PHE A 89 -0.22 5.64 -10.08
CA PHE A 89 -1.62 5.70 -9.64
C PHE A 89 -2.51 6.53 -10.56
N MET A 90 -1.93 7.43 -11.33
CA MET A 90 -2.68 8.40 -12.14
C MET A 90 -3.23 7.79 -13.43
N ILE A 91 -4.34 8.36 -13.89
CA ILE A 91 -4.80 8.16 -15.28
C ILE A 91 -3.79 8.81 -16.20
N LYS A 92 -3.24 8.05 -17.13
CA LYS A 92 -2.32 8.60 -18.12
C LYS A 92 -3.03 8.89 -19.44
N PRO A 93 -2.66 9.99 -20.12
CA PRO A 93 -3.08 10.21 -21.51
C PRO A 93 -2.59 9.07 -22.40
N ALA A 94 -3.37 8.76 -23.44
CA ALA A 94 -3.13 7.64 -24.34
C ALA A 94 -1.84 7.72 -25.16
N SER A 95 -1.21 8.90 -25.24
CA SER A 95 0.06 9.10 -25.95
C SER A 95 1.22 9.19 -24.95
N SER A 96 2.16 8.28 -25.06
CA SER A 96 3.47 8.47 -24.48
C SER A 96 4.21 9.54 -25.27
N GLY A 97 4.75 10.54 -24.63
CA GLY A 97 5.62 11.50 -25.29
C GLY A 97 6.98 10.92 -25.76
N TYR A 98 7.19 9.61 -25.60
CA TYR A 98 8.44 8.94 -25.92
C TYR A 98 8.37 8.23 -27.28
N ALA A 99 9.33 8.47 -28.14
CA ALA A 99 9.48 7.76 -29.41
C ALA A 99 10.11 6.37 -29.18
N ALA A 100 9.86 5.45 -30.12
CA ALA A 100 10.55 4.16 -30.09
C ALA A 100 12.06 4.38 -30.25
N GLY A 101 12.82 4.00 -29.23
CA GLY A 101 14.27 4.17 -29.22
C GLY A 101 14.81 5.27 -28.28
N ASP A 102 13.93 6.05 -27.65
CA ASP A 102 14.34 7.02 -26.65
C ASP A 102 15.03 6.33 -25.48
N ILE A 103 16.10 6.96 -24.97
CA ILE A 103 16.80 6.51 -23.78
C ILE A 103 16.06 7.10 -22.58
N LEU A 104 15.39 6.26 -21.82
CA LEU A 104 14.57 6.64 -20.66
C LEU A 104 15.36 6.52 -19.35
N THR A 105 14.97 7.30 -18.34
CA THR A 105 15.35 6.95 -16.97
C THR A 105 14.65 5.64 -16.57
N GLU A 106 15.20 4.91 -15.58
CA GLU A 106 14.58 3.69 -15.08
C GLU A 106 13.12 3.95 -14.63
N ASP A 107 12.91 5.07 -13.94
CA ASP A 107 11.60 5.48 -13.45
C ASP A 107 10.60 5.80 -14.58
N ASP A 108 11.07 6.44 -15.66
CA ASP A 108 10.23 6.74 -16.82
C ASP A 108 9.92 5.49 -17.62
N ALA A 109 10.90 4.60 -17.81
CA ALA A 109 10.72 3.31 -18.47
C ALA A 109 9.72 2.44 -17.72
N TYR A 110 9.84 2.39 -16.38
CA TYR A 110 8.93 1.64 -15.54
C TYR A 110 7.52 2.24 -15.55
N ALA A 111 7.43 3.56 -15.38
CA ALA A 111 6.17 4.28 -15.49
C ALA A 111 5.53 4.07 -16.89
N ASP A 112 6.34 3.92 -17.92
CA ASP A 112 5.87 3.59 -19.28
C ASP A 112 5.33 2.17 -19.37
N LEU A 113 6.08 1.20 -18.90
CA LEU A 113 5.72 -0.20 -18.99
C LEU A 113 4.44 -0.53 -18.20
N TYR A 114 4.36 -0.08 -16.97
CA TYR A 114 3.29 -0.44 -16.05
C TYR A 114 2.22 0.66 -15.86
N GLY A 115 2.58 1.92 -15.96
CA GLY A 115 1.68 3.04 -15.72
C GLY A 115 0.85 3.47 -16.91
N ARG A 116 1.27 3.21 -18.15
CA ARG A 116 0.60 3.69 -19.35
C ARG A 116 -0.63 2.92 -19.71
N ARG A 117 -0.65 1.67 -19.39
CA ARG A 117 -1.56 0.81 -20.15
C ARG A 117 -2.96 0.84 -19.62
N ARG A 118 -3.25 1.22 -18.32
CA ARG A 118 -4.50 0.60 -17.90
C ARG A 118 -5.21 1.20 -16.69
N ASN A 119 -4.68 2.21 -16.03
CA ASN A 119 -5.49 2.93 -15.05
C ASN A 119 -6.62 3.65 -15.77
N SER A 120 -7.84 3.23 -15.57
CA SER A 120 -9.01 3.82 -16.21
C SER A 120 -10.25 3.54 -15.39
N PHE A 121 -11.25 4.40 -15.48
CA PHE A 121 -12.55 4.17 -14.87
C PHE A 121 -13.21 2.86 -15.33
N LYS A 122 -12.90 2.38 -16.55
CA LYS A 122 -13.34 1.07 -17.02
C LYS A 122 -12.75 -0.05 -16.16
N MET A 123 -11.46 0.00 -15.82
CA MET A 123 -10.81 -1.02 -14.98
C MET A 123 -11.30 -0.97 -13.54
N LEU A 124 -11.52 0.24 -13.01
CA LEU A 124 -12.17 0.42 -11.71
C LEU A 124 -13.57 -0.20 -11.70
N GLY A 125 -14.38 0.10 -12.73
CA GLY A 125 -15.74 -0.46 -12.85
C GLY A 125 -15.77 -1.98 -13.01
N ILE A 126 -14.84 -2.56 -13.79
CA ILE A 126 -14.67 -4.03 -13.89
C ILE A 126 -14.32 -4.59 -12.51
N GLY A 127 -13.38 -3.94 -11.80
CA GLY A 127 -13.03 -4.34 -10.44
C GLY A 127 -14.22 -4.30 -9.49
N LEU A 128 -14.97 -3.18 -9.46
CA LEU A 128 -16.18 -3.05 -8.65
C LEU A 128 -17.17 -4.19 -8.89
N LEU A 129 -17.43 -4.52 -10.16
CA LEU A 129 -18.33 -5.61 -10.51
C LEU A 129 -17.79 -6.97 -10.06
N LEU A 130 -16.49 -7.23 -10.24
CA LEU A 130 -15.86 -8.47 -9.78
C LEU A 130 -15.93 -8.58 -8.26
N GLY A 131 -15.59 -7.51 -7.51
CA GLY A 131 -15.69 -7.49 -6.05
C GLY A 131 -17.11 -7.74 -5.56
N PHE A 132 -18.10 -7.09 -6.18
CA PHE A 132 -19.51 -7.38 -5.91
C PHE A 132 -19.85 -8.84 -6.15
N LEU A 133 -19.53 -9.40 -7.32
CA LEU A 133 -19.90 -10.76 -7.68
C LEU A 133 -19.25 -11.82 -6.79
N THR A 134 -17.98 -11.65 -6.44
CA THR A 134 -17.24 -12.58 -5.59
C THR A 134 -17.72 -12.54 -4.14
N ASN A 135 -17.97 -11.34 -3.59
CA ASN A 135 -18.54 -11.20 -2.26
C ASN A 135 -19.99 -11.75 -2.21
N PHE A 136 -20.81 -11.40 -3.20
CA PHE A 136 -22.18 -11.89 -3.32
C PHE A 136 -22.24 -13.42 -3.41
N PHE A 137 -21.30 -14.05 -4.11
CA PHE A 137 -21.18 -15.52 -4.14
C PHE A 137 -20.98 -16.08 -2.73
N CYS A 138 -20.09 -15.49 -1.92
CA CYS A 138 -19.86 -15.93 -0.54
C CYS A 138 -21.11 -15.74 0.33
N ILE A 139 -21.84 -14.64 0.15
CA ILE A 139 -23.11 -14.38 0.85
C ILE A 139 -24.17 -15.42 0.46
N ILE A 140 -24.29 -15.75 -0.82
CA ILE A 140 -25.20 -16.81 -1.27
C ILE A 140 -24.85 -18.15 -0.64
N CYS A 141 -23.57 -18.50 -0.54
CA CYS A 141 -23.14 -19.71 0.16
C CYS A 141 -23.62 -19.72 1.62
N ALA A 142 -23.46 -18.61 2.35
CA ALA A 142 -23.90 -18.49 3.74
C ALA A 142 -25.43 -18.55 3.89
N LEU A 143 -26.18 -17.94 2.97
CA LEU A 143 -27.64 -18.01 2.93
C LEU A 143 -28.14 -19.43 2.65
N LEU A 144 -27.55 -20.10 1.66
CA LEU A 144 -27.95 -21.48 1.28
C LEU A 144 -27.59 -22.51 2.35
N HIS A 145 -26.48 -22.27 3.08
CA HIS A 145 -26.09 -23.11 4.21
C HIS A 145 -26.97 -22.87 5.45
N GLY A 146 -27.61 -21.69 5.53
CA GLY A 146 -28.50 -21.34 6.64
C GLY A 146 -27.81 -20.63 7.79
N ASP A 147 -26.57 -20.16 7.62
CA ASP A 147 -25.79 -19.46 8.63
C ASP A 147 -26.32 -18.04 8.91
N ILE A 148 -26.92 -17.43 7.90
CA ILE A 148 -27.43 -16.06 7.95
C ILE A 148 -28.83 -15.95 7.39
N LYS A 149 -29.57 -14.96 7.88
CA LYS A 149 -30.83 -14.50 7.31
C LYS A 149 -30.75 -13.00 7.09
N LEU A 150 -31.30 -12.54 5.98
CA LEU A 150 -31.31 -11.15 5.61
C LEU A 150 -32.73 -10.66 5.42
N TYR A 151 -33.00 -9.43 5.82
CA TYR A 151 -34.25 -8.73 5.54
C TYR A 151 -33.96 -7.40 4.87
N PHE A 152 -34.85 -6.98 3.97
CA PHE A 152 -34.74 -5.70 3.27
C PHE A 152 -35.38 -4.59 4.12
N ASP A 153 -34.61 -3.54 4.39
CA ASP A 153 -35.10 -2.33 5.08
C ASP A 153 -34.34 -1.09 4.57
N CYS A 154 -34.74 -0.60 3.41
CA CYS A 154 -34.12 0.55 2.79
C CYS A 154 -35.16 1.49 2.19
N ALA A 155 -35.21 2.71 2.65
CA ALA A 155 -36.01 3.77 2.07
C ALA A 155 -35.25 4.50 0.94
N ALA A 156 -35.98 4.96 -0.09
CA ALA A 156 -35.37 5.72 -1.19
C ALA A 156 -34.62 6.99 -0.73
N SER A 157 -35.01 7.57 0.41
CA SER A 157 -34.31 8.71 1.03
C SER A 157 -32.88 8.38 1.51
N GLN A 158 -32.53 7.11 1.68
CA GLN A 158 -31.19 6.67 2.10
C GLN A 158 -30.23 6.48 0.91
N ILE A 159 -30.71 6.49 -0.32
CA ILE A 159 -29.86 6.32 -1.52
C ILE A 159 -28.68 7.32 -1.54
N PRO A 160 -28.83 8.62 -1.26
CA PRO A 160 -27.71 9.55 -1.24
C PRO A 160 -26.63 9.17 -0.21
N TYR A 161 -27.03 8.64 0.95
CA TYR A 161 -26.09 8.14 1.96
C TYR A 161 -25.29 6.95 1.43
N PHE A 162 -25.92 5.96 0.78
CA PHE A 162 -25.22 4.81 0.24
C PHE A 162 -24.28 5.18 -0.92
N LEU A 163 -24.65 6.14 -1.75
CA LEU A 163 -23.74 6.67 -2.78
C LEU A 163 -22.52 7.38 -2.16
N PHE A 164 -22.75 8.15 -1.10
CA PHE A 164 -21.65 8.74 -0.33
C PHE A 164 -20.76 7.68 0.31
N SER A 165 -21.34 6.66 0.96
CA SER A 165 -20.62 5.56 1.57
C SER A 165 -19.78 4.79 0.54
N LEU A 166 -20.28 4.58 -0.68
CA LEU A 166 -19.49 3.97 -1.77
C LEU A 166 -18.23 4.79 -2.08
N VAL A 167 -18.32 6.13 -2.09
CA VAL A 167 -17.15 7.00 -2.28
C VAL A 167 -16.17 6.85 -1.12
N CYS A 168 -16.65 6.83 0.12
CA CYS A 168 -15.79 6.66 1.30
C CYS A 168 -15.09 5.29 1.30
N VAL A 169 -15.82 4.21 0.99
CA VAL A 169 -15.23 2.86 0.84
C VAL A 169 -14.22 2.83 -0.31
N CYS A 170 -14.49 3.55 -1.41
CA CYS A 170 -13.52 3.65 -2.50
C CYS A 170 -12.23 4.35 -2.06
N ILE A 171 -12.31 5.38 -1.23
CA ILE A 171 -11.14 6.05 -0.67
C ILE A 171 -10.36 5.09 0.22
N GLN A 172 -11.04 4.40 1.15
CA GLN A 172 -10.43 3.43 2.06
C GLN A 172 -9.72 2.31 1.31
N SER A 173 -10.44 1.58 0.46
CA SER A 173 -9.89 0.47 -0.31
C SER A 173 -8.74 0.92 -1.21
N SER A 174 -8.88 2.10 -1.84
CA SER A 174 -7.81 2.66 -2.68
C SER A 174 -6.58 3.04 -1.86
N SER A 175 -6.74 3.57 -0.65
CA SER A 175 -5.61 3.94 0.21
C SER A 175 -4.78 2.71 0.58
N GLU A 176 -5.42 1.62 0.97
CA GLU A 176 -4.74 0.37 1.29
C GLU A 176 -4.03 -0.24 0.07
N GLU A 177 -4.70 -0.24 -1.10
CA GLU A 177 -4.07 -0.71 -2.33
C GLU A 177 -2.86 0.16 -2.73
N MET A 178 -2.96 1.49 -2.60
CA MET A 178 -1.86 2.41 -2.90
C MET A 178 -0.65 2.17 -1.98
N TRP A 179 -0.88 1.93 -0.70
CA TRP A 179 0.20 1.61 0.24
C TRP A 179 0.81 0.25 -0.03
N CYS A 180 -0.02 -0.78 -0.14
CA CYS A 180 0.45 -2.16 -0.25
C CYS A 180 0.91 -2.50 -1.66
N ARG A 181 0.02 -2.42 -2.66
CA ARG A 181 0.28 -2.82 -4.05
C ARG A 181 0.88 -1.69 -4.90
N GLY A 182 0.86 -0.47 -4.36
CA GLY A 182 1.57 0.66 -4.91
C GLY A 182 2.96 0.80 -4.27
N PHE A 183 3.05 1.50 -3.14
CA PHE A 183 4.31 1.95 -2.57
C PHE A 183 5.22 0.80 -2.12
N MET A 184 4.73 -0.08 -1.23
CA MET A 184 5.54 -1.16 -0.68
C MET A 184 5.97 -2.17 -1.76
N TYR A 185 5.03 -2.58 -2.61
CA TYR A 185 5.31 -3.50 -3.72
C TYR A 185 6.38 -2.96 -4.65
N GLU A 186 6.29 -1.68 -5.07
CA GLU A 186 7.26 -1.06 -5.96
C GLU A 186 8.65 -0.97 -5.32
N ARG A 187 8.72 -0.57 -4.04
CA ARG A 187 9.99 -0.49 -3.30
C ARG A 187 10.68 -1.85 -3.14
N LEU A 188 9.91 -2.91 -2.99
CA LEU A 188 10.44 -4.27 -2.93
C LEU A 188 10.92 -4.73 -4.31
N HIS A 189 10.13 -4.51 -5.36
CA HIS A 189 10.44 -4.95 -6.72
C HIS A 189 11.66 -4.23 -7.32
N GLU A 190 11.97 -3.01 -6.90
CA GLU A 190 13.23 -2.34 -7.31
C GLU A 190 14.48 -3.21 -7.08
N ARG A 191 14.48 -4.02 -6.03
CA ARG A 191 15.69 -4.73 -5.57
C ARG A 191 15.57 -6.24 -5.58
N TYR A 192 14.38 -6.73 -5.33
CA TYR A 192 14.10 -8.15 -5.17
C TYR A 192 13.30 -8.69 -6.35
N PRO A 193 13.41 -9.99 -6.63
CA PRO A 193 12.51 -10.64 -7.56
C PRO A 193 11.04 -10.36 -7.23
N LEU A 194 10.21 -10.26 -8.24
CA LEU A 194 8.81 -9.89 -8.11
C LEU A 194 8.04 -10.80 -7.14
N TRP A 195 8.35 -12.11 -7.11
CA TRP A 195 7.71 -13.04 -6.18
C TRP A 195 7.91 -12.63 -4.71
N VAL A 196 9.08 -12.03 -4.37
CA VAL A 196 9.33 -11.51 -3.01
C VAL A 196 8.38 -10.37 -2.68
N ALA A 197 8.20 -9.43 -3.63
CA ALA A 197 7.26 -8.33 -3.46
C ALA A 197 5.83 -8.86 -3.27
N VAL A 198 5.41 -9.86 -4.05
CA VAL A 198 4.10 -10.50 -3.93
C VAL A 198 3.92 -11.15 -2.57
N VAL A 199 4.85 -11.99 -2.14
CA VAL A 199 4.74 -12.74 -0.87
C VAL A 199 4.79 -11.82 0.34
N VAL A 200 5.78 -10.93 0.40
CA VAL A 200 5.92 -9.99 1.52
C VAL A 200 4.69 -9.09 1.64
N ASN A 201 4.18 -8.60 0.51
CA ASN A 201 2.99 -7.76 0.49
C ASN A 201 1.75 -8.51 1.00
N GLY A 202 1.53 -9.74 0.53
CA GLY A 202 0.40 -10.57 0.96
C GLY A 202 0.44 -10.87 2.46
N VAL A 203 1.61 -11.28 2.97
CA VAL A 203 1.78 -11.58 4.41
C VAL A 203 1.57 -10.34 5.26
N LEU A 204 2.19 -9.21 4.90
CA LEU A 204 2.04 -7.97 5.67
C LEU A 204 0.61 -7.44 5.63
N PHE A 205 -0.08 -7.57 4.49
CA PHE A 205 -1.48 -7.19 4.39
C PHE A 205 -2.36 -7.96 5.39
N GLY A 206 -2.19 -9.29 5.48
CA GLY A 206 -2.88 -10.07 6.51
C GLY A 206 -2.50 -9.67 7.94
N LEU A 207 -1.22 -9.42 8.19
CA LEU A 207 -0.74 -9.02 9.52
C LEU A 207 -1.26 -7.65 9.97
N LEU A 208 -1.56 -6.72 9.07
CA LEU A 208 -2.18 -5.44 9.41
C LEU A 208 -3.59 -5.61 9.98
N HIS A 209 -4.26 -6.73 9.73
CA HIS A 209 -5.61 -7.03 10.22
C HIS A 209 -5.63 -7.85 11.52
N ILE A 210 -4.46 -8.14 12.13
CA ILE A 210 -4.39 -9.02 13.32
C ILE A 210 -5.07 -8.42 14.56
N PHE A 211 -5.27 -7.10 14.58
CA PHE A 211 -5.94 -6.39 15.67
C PHE A 211 -7.41 -6.09 15.39
N ASN A 212 -7.95 -6.56 14.26
CA ASN A 212 -9.35 -6.35 13.95
C ASN A 212 -10.25 -7.15 14.92
N PRO A 213 -11.44 -6.62 15.25
CA PRO A 213 -12.42 -7.35 16.08
C PRO A 213 -12.77 -8.71 15.46
N GLY A 214 -12.94 -9.73 16.30
CA GLY A 214 -13.36 -11.06 15.86
C GLY A 214 -12.34 -11.83 15.01
N VAL A 215 -11.10 -11.34 14.88
CA VAL A 215 -10.08 -11.99 14.08
C VAL A 215 -9.71 -13.38 14.62
N SER A 216 -9.59 -14.33 13.70
CA SER A 216 -9.11 -15.70 13.98
C SER A 216 -8.10 -16.14 12.90
N ALA A 217 -7.62 -17.37 12.97
CA ALA A 217 -6.61 -17.86 12.03
C ALA A 217 -7.13 -17.95 10.59
N ILE A 218 -8.39 -18.33 10.39
CA ILE A 218 -8.97 -18.50 9.04
C ILE A 218 -9.08 -17.14 8.33
N PRO A 219 -9.67 -16.09 8.91
CA PRO A 219 -9.64 -14.74 8.33
C PRO A 219 -8.25 -14.27 7.94
N ILE A 220 -7.25 -14.40 8.83
CA ILE A 220 -5.88 -13.97 8.54
C ILE A 220 -5.28 -14.70 7.34
N ILE A 221 -5.46 -16.02 7.27
CA ILE A 221 -5.01 -16.80 6.11
C ILE A 221 -5.74 -16.35 4.84
N GLY A 222 -7.05 -16.11 4.93
CA GLY A 222 -7.85 -15.57 3.83
C GLY A 222 -7.31 -14.24 3.33
N ILE A 223 -7.10 -13.26 4.23
CA ILE A 223 -6.59 -11.92 3.88
C ILE A 223 -5.16 -12.00 3.30
N ILE A 224 -4.31 -12.93 3.79
CA ILE A 224 -3.00 -13.17 3.18
C ILE A 224 -3.17 -13.63 1.72
N ILE A 225 -4.06 -14.59 1.46
CA ILE A 225 -4.32 -15.10 0.10
C ILE A 225 -4.89 -14.01 -0.80
N THR A 226 -5.82 -13.20 -0.29
CA THR A 226 -6.33 -11.99 -0.98
C THR A 226 -5.17 -11.07 -1.34
N GLY A 227 -4.27 -10.81 -0.39
CA GLY A 227 -3.08 -9.99 -0.57
C GLY A 227 -2.15 -10.49 -1.66
N LEU A 228 -1.91 -11.80 -1.70
CA LEU A 228 -1.13 -12.46 -2.75
C LEU A 228 -1.82 -12.31 -4.11
N SER A 229 -3.11 -12.61 -4.18
CA SER A 229 -3.90 -12.60 -5.42
C SER A 229 -4.02 -11.20 -6.02
N TYR A 230 -4.22 -10.16 -5.19
CA TYR A 230 -4.27 -8.77 -5.64
C TYR A 230 -2.88 -8.27 -6.09
N SER A 231 -1.81 -8.72 -5.47
CA SER A 231 -0.44 -8.41 -5.91
C SER A 231 -0.12 -9.06 -7.26
N LEU A 232 -0.55 -10.30 -7.48
CA LEU A 232 -0.46 -10.98 -8.77
C LEU A 232 -1.32 -10.30 -9.84
N LEU A 233 -2.53 -9.87 -9.48
CA LEU A 233 -3.43 -9.14 -10.37
C LEU A 233 -2.83 -7.80 -10.81
N ARG A 234 -2.25 -7.05 -9.85
CA ARG A 234 -1.51 -5.82 -10.11
C ARG A 234 -0.40 -6.02 -11.13
N TRP A 235 0.41 -7.05 -10.94
CA TRP A 235 1.49 -7.40 -11.87
C TRP A 235 0.95 -7.74 -13.25
N TYR A 236 0.04 -8.73 -13.33
CA TYR A 236 -0.44 -9.25 -14.60
C TYR A 236 -1.17 -8.20 -15.44
N CYS A 237 -2.07 -7.44 -14.81
CA CYS A 237 -2.84 -6.38 -15.45
C CYS A 237 -2.04 -5.10 -15.69
N GLY A 238 -0.94 -4.88 -14.96
CA GLY A 238 -0.13 -3.67 -15.05
C GLY A 238 -0.87 -2.40 -14.60
N ASN A 239 -1.90 -2.54 -13.76
CA ASN A 239 -2.61 -1.40 -13.18
C ASN A 239 -3.13 -1.73 -11.77
N ILE A 240 -3.31 -0.69 -10.95
CA ILE A 240 -3.78 -0.84 -9.57
C ILE A 240 -5.30 -0.62 -9.45
N TRP A 241 -5.94 0.07 -10.40
CA TRP A 241 -7.35 0.46 -10.32
C TRP A 241 -8.31 -0.72 -10.34
N ILE A 242 -7.93 -1.84 -10.96
CA ILE A 242 -8.73 -3.06 -10.91
C ILE A 242 -8.75 -3.64 -9.48
N ALA A 243 -7.62 -3.66 -8.79
CA ALA A 243 -7.54 -4.12 -7.41
C ALA A 243 -8.31 -3.19 -6.47
N MET A 244 -8.14 -1.85 -6.62
CA MET A 244 -8.95 -0.85 -5.91
C MET A 244 -10.45 -1.09 -6.10
N GLY A 245 -10.86 -1.39 -7.34
CA GLY A 245 -12.25 -1.69 -7.67
C GLY A 245 -12.75 -2.96 -6.99
N ILE A 246 -12.00 -4.07 -7.08
CA ILE A 246 -12.40 -5.34 -6.44
C ILE A 246 -12.54 -5.14 -4.92
N HIS A 247 -11.57 -4.52 -4.30
CA HIS A 247 -11.56 -4.24 -2.86
C HIS A 247 -12.76 -3.37 -2.46
N THR A 248 -13.00 -2.27 -3.19
CA THR A 248 -14.17 -1.40 -2.96
C THR A 248 -15.50 -2.16 -3.14
N GLY A 249 -15.63 -2.93 -4.23
CA GLY A 249 -16.82 -3.71 -4.53
C GLY A 249 -17.10 -4.76 -3.46
N TRP A 250 -16.07 -5.43 -2.98
CA TRP A 250 -16.16 -6.39 -1.89
C TRP A 250 -16.65 -5.73 -0.59
N ASN A 251 -15.93 -4.71 -0.10
CA ASN A 251 -16.23 -4.04 1.18
C ASN A 251 -17.60 -3.38 1.18
N PHE A 252 -17.94 -2.66 0.09
CA PHE A 252 -19.25 -2.01 -0.02
C PHE A 252 -20.40 -3.01 -0.05
N THR A 253 -20.25 -4.12 -0.79
CA THR A 253 -21.27 -5.17 -0.86
C THR A 253 -21.50 -5.79 0.50
N GLN A 254 -20.44 -6.17 1.19
CA GLN A 254 -20.53 -6.83 2.49
C GLN A 254 -21.14 -5.92 3.55
N ASN A 255 -20.61 -4.71 3.70
CA ASN A 255 -20.94 -3.87 4.84
C ASN A 255 -22.18 -2.98 4.60
N PHE A 256 -22.29 -2.32 3.44
CA PHE A 256 -23.37 -1.38 3.17
C PHE A 256 -24.53 -1.95 2.37
N LEU A 257 -24.29 -2.93 1.50
CA LEU A 257 -25.38 -3.53 0.76
C LEU A 257 -26.07 -4.62 1.59
N PHE A 258 -25.32 -5.52 2.23
CA PHE A 258 -25.87 -6.66 2.96
C PHE A 258 -25.78 -6.56 4.49
N GLY A 259 -25.18 -5.52 5.06
CA GLY A 259 -25.11 -5.28 6.50
C GLY A 259 -24.37 -6.36 7.28
N LEU A 260 -23.42 -7.02 6.64
CA LEU A 260 -22.59 -8.05 7.28
C LEU A 260 -21.33 -7.43 7.87
N PRO A 261 -20.74 -8.01 8.91
CA PRO A 261 -19.41 -7.62 9.35
C PRO A 261 -18.42 -7.66 8.18
N ASN A 262 -17.58 -6.65 8.08
CA ASN A 262 -16.50 -6.55 7.10
C ASN A 262 -15.19 -6.39 7.86
N SER A 263 -14.36 -7.42 7.85
CA SER A 263 -13.15 -7.50 8.66
C SER A 263 -13.40 -7.17 10.15
N GLY A 264 -14.53 -7.62 10.69
CA GLY A 264 -14.95 -7.38 12.06
C GLY A 264 -15.69 -6.06 12.32
N LEU A 265 -15.87 -5.21 11.30
CA LEU A 265 -16.56 -3.91 11.42
C LEU A 265 -17.98 -4.00 10.87
N VAL A 266 -18.96 -3.47 11.59
CA VAL A 266 -20.38 -3.52 11.23
C VAL A 266 -20.89 -2.11 11.00
N SER A 267 -21.51 -1.86 9.82
CA SER A 267 -22.17 -0.58 9.54
C SER A 267 -23.49 -0.43 10.28
N GLU A 268 -23.75 0.78 10.78
CA GLU A 268 -25.02 1.16 11.41
C GLU A 268 -26.18 1.24 10.42
N ALA A 269 -25.92 1.25 9.13
CA ALA A 269 -26.93 1.29 8.08
C ALA A 269 -26.54 0.47 6.87
N SER A 270 -27.50 -0.27 6.35
CA SER A 270 -27.34 -1.12 5.16
C SER A 270 -28.66 -1.25 4.40
N VAL A 271 -28.59 -1.71 3.15
CA VAL A 271 -29.79 -1.93 2.32
C VAL A 271 -30.53 -3.21 2.75
N PHE A 272 -29.79 -4.27 3.00
CA PHE A 272 -30.26 -5.48 3.67
C PHE A 272 -29.62 -5.56 5.05
N HIS A 273 -30.36 -6.02 6.02
CA HIS A 273 -29.90 -6.17 7.39
C HIS A 273 -29.73 -7.64 7.77
N LEU A 274 -28.64 -7.92 8.47
CA LEU A 274 -28.41 -9.23 9.06
C LEU A 274 -29.33 -9.45 10.27
N ASP A 275 -30.02 -10.59 10.32
CA ASP A 275 -30.64 -11.08 11.56
C ASP A 275 -29.54 -11.61 12.50
N ALA A 276 -28.86 -10.71 13.19
CA ALA A 276 -27.72 -11.02 14.03
C ALA A 276 -28.05 -11.98 15.19
N ALA A 277 -29.34 -12.01 15.64
CA ALA A 277 -29.77 -12.91 16.72
C ALA A 277 -29.80 -14.39 16.27
N ASN A 278 -29.93 -14.64 14.98
CA ASN A 278 -29.99 -15.97 14.39
C ASN A 278 -28.78 -16.29 13.49
N ALA A 279 -27.79 -15.42 13.43
CA ALA A 279 -26.55 -15.69 12.71
C ALA A 279 -25.67 -16.68 13.48
N VAL A 280 -25.08 -17.62 12.78
CA VAL A 280 -24.21 -18.65 13.37
C VAL A 280 -22.91 -18.79 12.58
N SER A 281 -21.80 -19.01 13.28
CA SER A 281 -20.54 -19.33 12.64
C SER A 281 -20.50 -20.79 12.18
N SER A 282 -19.94 -20.99 11.00
CA SER A 282 -19.65 -22.28 10.41
C SER A 282 -18.33 -22.23 9.64
N ILE A 283 -18.01 -23.24 8.86
CA ILE A 283 -16.91 -23.19 7.90
C ILE A 283 -17.20 -22.29 6.69
N ILE A 284 -18.46 -21.87 6.51
CA ILE A 284 -18.92 -21.06 5.38
C ILE A 284 -18.96 -19.59 5.76
N TYR A 285 -19.30 -19.28 7.00
CA TYR A 285 -19.50 -17.92 7.50
C TYR A 285 -18.99 -17.75 8.93
N ASP A 286 -18.36 -16.63 9.21
CA ASP A 286 -17.96 -16.20 10.56
C ASP A 286 -18.84 -15.03 10.99
N TRP A 287 -19.58 -15.19 12.11
CA TRP A 287 -20.54 -14.18 12.54
C TRP A 287 -19.86 -12.89 13.08
N GLU A 288 -18.60 -12.96 13.52
CA GLU A 288 -17.83 -11.81 14.00
C GLU A 288 -17.07 -11.11 12.89
N PHE A 289 -16.50 -11.91 11.95
CA PHE A 289 -15.61 -11.37 10.92
C PHE A 289 -16.31 -11.18 9.55
N GLY A 290 -17.43 -11.85 9.35
CA GLY A 290 -18.18 -11.82 8.10
C GLY A 290 -17.85 -12.98 7.16
N VAL A 291 -18.20 -12.84 5.86
CA VAL A 291 -17.93 -13.88 4.85
C VAL A 291 -16.45 -14.13 4.62
N GLU A 292 -15.60 -13.17 4.94
CA GLU A 292 -14.13 -13.27 4.85
C GLU A 292 -13.56 -14.34 5.79
N GLY A 293 -14.27 -14.65 6.88
CA GLY A 293 -13.92 -15.70 7.82
C GLY A 293 -14.28 -17.10 7.34
N GLY A 294 -14.91 -17.25 6.17
CA GLY A 294 -15.39 -18.53 5.63
C GLY A 294 -14.51 -19.09 4.51
N ILE A 295 -14.60 -20.42 4.33
CA ILE A 295 -13.91 -21.14 3.25
C ILE A 295 -14.28 -20.64 1.83
N PRO A 296 -15.55 -20.23 1.53
CA PRO A 296 -15.88 -19.69 0.21
C PRO A 296 -15.03 -18.49 -0.19
N ALA A 297 -14.73 -17.55 0.73
CA ALA A 297 -13.88 -16.40 0.46
C ALA A 297 -12.44 -16.84 0.17
N LEU A 298 -11.89 -17.69 1.02
CA LEU A 298 -10.54 -18.25 0.83
C LEU A 298 -10.41 -18.96 -0.52
N PHE A 299 -11.44 -19.75 -0.89
CA PHE A 299 -11.46 -20.46 -2.17
C PHE A 299 -11.51 -19.50 -3.37
N ILE A 300 -12.40 -18.49 -3.35
CA ILE A 300 -12.54 -17.56 -4.48
C ILE A 300 -11.29 -16.70 -4.68
N ASP A 301 -10.64 -16.28 -3.61
CA ASP A 301 -9.39 -15.52 -3.67
C ASP A 301 -8.21 -16.36 -4.15
N ALA A 302 -8.09 -17.60 -3.69
CA ALA A 302 -7.10 -18.54 -4.20
C ALA A 302 -7.32 -18.87 -5.67
N LEU A 303 -8.59 -19.02 -6.09
CA LEU A 303 -8.97 -19.24 -7.49
C LEU A 303 -8.58 -18.06 -8.36
N LEU A 304 -8.81 -16.83 -7.90
CA LEU A 304 -8.35 -15.61 -8.60
C LEU A 304 -6.85 -15.65 -8.83
N GLY A 305 -6.07 -15.91 -7.79
CA GLY A 305 -4.61 -16.03 -7.89
C GLY A 305 -4.19 -17.14 -8.88
N ALA A 306 -4.83 -18.30 -8.81
CA ALA A 306 -4.55 -19.42 -9.70
C ALA A 306 -4.87 -19.11 -11.17
N ILE A 307 -5.99 -18.44 -11.45
CA ILE A 307 -6.36 -17.99 -12.80
C ILE A 307 -5.30 -17.02 -13.34
N ILE A 308 -4.85 -16.05 -12.52
CA ILE A 308 -3.83 -15.09 -12.94
C ILE A 308 -2.52 -15.80 -13.28
N LEU A 309 -2.06 -16.73 -12.43
CA LEU A 309 -0.87 -17.52 -12.67
C LEU A 309 -0.99 -18.36 -13.95
N TYR A 310 -2.12 -19.00 -14.16
CA TYR A 310 -2.40 -19.76 -15.39
C TYR A 310 -2.31 -18.86 -16.64
N MET A 311 -2.95 -17.69 -16.59
CA MET A 311 -2.87 -16.72 -17.69
C MET A 311 -1.44 -16.23 -17.93
N ALA A 312 -0.68 -15.98 -16.85
CA ALA A 312 0.71 -15.57 -16.94
C ALA A 312 1.61 -16.66 -17.55
N ILE A 313 1.36 -17.93 -17.24
CA ILE A 313 2.06 -19.07 -17.86
C ILE A 313 1.74 -19.11 -19.36
N LYS A 314 0.46 -19.03 -19.71
CA LYS A 314 0.00 -19.04 -21.12
C LYS A 314 0.61 -17.89 -21.95
N ASP A 315 0.74 -16.72 -21.35
CA ASP A 315 1.28 -15.52 -22.00
C ASP A 315 2.82 -15.44 -21.93
N GLY A 316 3.50 -16.43 -21.35
CA GLY A 316 4.95 -16.46 -21.21
C GLY A 316 5.53 -15.44 -20.22
N LYS A 317 4.67 -14.81 -19.39
CA LYS A 317 5.07 -13.79 -18.41
C LYS A 317 5.60 -14.37 -17.12
N ILE A 318 5.37 -15.64 -16.83
CA ILE A 318 5.70 -16.26 -15.54
C ILE A 318 7.16 -16.09 -15.13
N ARG A 319 8.08 -15.98 -16.09
CA ARG A 319 9.51 -15.72 -15.84
C ARG A 319 9.77 -14.40 -15.12
N GLU A 320 8.90 -13.40 -15.32
CA GLU A 320 9.02 -12.07 -14.69
C GLU A 320 8.93 -12.16 -13.16
N LEU A 321 8.27 -13.17 -12.61
CA LEU A 321 8.23 -13.39 -11.15
C LEU A 321 9.63 -13.59 -10.55
N GLY A 322 10.59 -14.09 -11.32
CA GLY A 322 11.97 -14.24 -10.90
C GLY A 322 12.85 -13.02 -11.10
N MET A 323 12.33 -11.94 -11.70
CA MET A 323 13.07 -10.75 -12.09
C MET A 323 12.81 -9.59 -11.12
N ASN A 324 13.84 -8.77 -10.87
CA ASN A 324 13.64 -7.45 -10.26
C ASN A 324 13.20 -6.43 -11.34
N ARG A 325 12.95 -5.18 -10.92
CA ARG A 325 12.46 -4.12 -11.81
C ARG A 325 13.35 -3.90 -13.03
N LEU A 326 14.66 -3.77 -12.81
CA LEU A 326 15.63 -3.54 -13.89
C LEU A 326 15.64 -4.69 -14.90
N GLN A 327 15.72 -5.92 -14.42
CA GLN A 327 15.71 -7.13 -15.28
C GLN A 327 14.39 -7.23 -16.07
N THR A 328 13.26 -6.83 -15.48
CA THR A 328 11.98 -6.80 -16.17
C THR A 328 11.98 -5.79 -17.30
N LEU A 329 12.50 -4.57 -17.07
CA LEU A 329 12.61 -3.52 -18.10
C LEU A 329 13.52 -3.96 -19.26
N GLU A 330 14.66 -4.54 -18.95
CA GLU A 330 15.60 -5.10 -19.95
C GLU A 330 14.94 -6.21 -20.80
N ALA A 331 14.19 -7.11 -20.14
CA ALA A 331 13.47 -8.19 -20.82
C ALA A 331 12.38 -7.68 -21.79
N HIS A 332 11.87 -6.47 -21.56
CA HIS A 332 10.95 -5.76 -22.45
C HIS A 332 11.64 -4.89 -23.50
N GLY A 333 12.97 -4.95 -23.59
CA GLY A 333 13.77 -4.24 -24.60
C GLY A 333 13.83 -2.73 -24.40
N LEU A 334 13.53 -2.23 -23.19
CA LEU A 334 13.62 -0.81 -22.88
C LEU A 334 15.08 -0.43 -22.66
N LYS A 335 15.56 0.58 -23.41
CA LYS A 335 16.91 1.13 -23.24
C LYS A 335 16.86 2.18 -22.15
N MET A 336 17.63 1.96 -21.09
CA MET A 336 17.72 2.89 -19.98
C MET A 336 19.05 3.67 -20.04
N ARG A 337 18.99 4.93 -19.60
CA ARG A 337 20.19 5.69 -19.33
C ARG A 337 20.85 5.08 -18.10
N VAL A 338 22.08 4.60 -18.24
CA VAL A 338 22.94 4.31 -17.10
C VAL A 338 23.26 5.67 -16.48
N GLU A 339 22.65 6.01 -15.33
CA GLU A 339 23.14 7.13 -14.54
C GLU A 339 24.54 6.74 -14.11
N GLU A 340 25.56 7.37 -14.74
CA GLU A 340 26.89 7.38 -14.16
C GLU A 340 26.72 7.89 -12.74
N ALA A 341 27.17 7.11 -11.74
CA ALA A 341 27.16 7.56 -10.37
C ALA A 341 27.86 8.93 -10.36
N GLU A 342 27.16 9.96 -9.87
CA GLU A 342 27.78 11.27 -9.69
C GLU A 342 29.16 11.02 -9.06
N PRO A 343 30.26 11.49 -9.65
CA PRO A 343 31.56 11.33 -9.04
C PRO A 343 31.42 11.88 -7.63
N VAL A 344 31.67 11.02 -6.65
CA VAL A 344 31.75 11.44 -5.25
C VAL A 344 32.73 12.61 -5.27
N ALA A 345 32.24 13.82 -4.98
CA ALA A 345 33.09 14.99 -4.91
C ALA A 345 34.26 14.60 -4.03
N GLU A 346 35.43 14.57 -4.64
CA GLU A 346 36.69 14.23 -3.98
C GLU A 346 36.78 15.24 -2.83
N ALA A 347 36.67 14.74 -1.60
CA ALA A 347 36.80 15.61 -0.44
C ALA A 347 38.14 16.32 -0.58
N ALA A 348 38.12 17.63 -0.68
CA ALA A 348 39.33 18.46 -0.73
C ALA A 348 40.26 17.98 0.38
N PRO A 349 41.56 17.77 0.09
CA PRO A 349 42.49 17.34 1.10
C PRO A 349 42.46 18.34 2.25
N ALA A 350 42.27 17.83 3.46
CA ALA A 350 42.33 18.65 4.66
C ALA A 350 43.67 19.40 4.66
N GLU A 351 43.62 20.71 4.64
CA GLU A 351 44.81 21.56 4.87
C GLU A 351 45.40 21.12 6.21
N VAL A 352 46.61 20.61 6.13
CA VAL A 352 47.44 20.33 7.31
C VAL A 352 47.85 21.69 7.83
N VAL A 353 47.17 22.15 8.88
CA VAL A 353 47.65 23.29 9.66
C VAL A 353 48.86 22.79 10.43
N GLU A 354 50.06 23.11 9.91
CA GLU A 354 51.29 23.01 10.66
C GLU A 354 51.21 24.00 11.82
N GLU A 355 51.01 23.50 13.03
CA GLU A 355 51.32 24.27 14.25
C GLU A 355 52.83 24.53 14.32
N VAL A 356 53.19 25.74 14.04
CA VAL A 356 54.54 26.26 14.31
C VAL A 356 54.66 26.45 15.84
N HIS A 357 55.34 25.54 16.51
CA HIS A 357 55.85 25.77 17.85
C HIS A 357 57.00 26.74 17.75
N GLU A 358 56.79 28.01 18.10
CA GLU A 358 57.85 28.93 18.44
C GLU A 358 58.18 28.80 19.92
N ASP A 359 59.38 28.28 20.19
CA ASP A 359 60.05 28.36 21.46
C ASP A 359 60.35 29.82 21.82
N ALA A 360 59.79 30.26 22.94
CA ALA A 360 60.27 31.49 23.61
C ALA A 360 60.67 31.13 25.02
N ALA A 361 61.90 30.72 25.14
CA ALA A 361 62.64 30.84 26.40
C ALA A 361 63.10 32.29 26.56
N GLU A 362 63.22 32.66 27.83
CA GLU A 362 64.02 33.80 28.36
C GLU A 362 63.36 35.19 28.47
N LYS A 363 62.88 35.50 29.66
CA LYS A 363 63.54 36.46 30.57
C LYS A 363 62.78 36.58 31.88
N ALA A 364 63.52 36.19 32.92
CA ALA A 364 63.28 36.63 34.30
C ALA A 364 63.80 38.08 34.43
N GLU A 365 63.26 38.76 35.36
CA GLU A 365 63.65 39.82 36.26
C GLU A 365 62.51 40.86 36.36
N ASP A 366 61.97 41.00 37.48
CA ASP A 366 62.39 41.70 38.71
C ASP A 366 61.40 42.84 39.00
N VAL A 367 61.24 43.08 40.31
CA VAL A 367 60.78 44.27 41.00
C VAL A 367 59.28 44.40 41.29
N ASP A 368 58.93 43.95 42.47
CA ASP A 368 58.81 44.70 43.77
C ASP A 368 57.59 45.62 43.95
N SER A 369 56.95 45.31 45.00
CA SER A 369 56.34 46.18 46.05
C SER A 369 55.12 47.02 45.68
N THR A 370 54.22 46.90 46.53
CA THR A 370 53.59 47.80 47.49
C THR A 370 52.07 47.97 47.36
N THR A 371 51.50 47.61 48.47
CA THR A 371 50.45 48.28 49.27
C THR A 371 49.05 48.43 48.76
N ALA A 372 48.21 47.76 49.49
CA ALA A 372 47.19 48.31 50.44
C ALA A 372 46.05 49.14 49.75
N GLU A 373 44.87 48.63 49.80
CA GLU A 373 43.81 48.83 50.78
C GLU A 373 42.68 47.81 50.43
#